data_f7bb202cf5671ee3fa68b624d17ca9f4
#
_entry.id   f7bb202cf5671ee3fa68b624d17ca9f4
#
_cell.length_a   1.000
_cell.length_b   1.000
_cell.length_c   1.000
_cell.angle_alpha   90.00
_cell.angle_beta   90.00
_cell.angle_gamma   90.00
#
_symmetry.space_group_name_H-M   'P 1'
#
loop_
_entity.id
_entity.type
_entity.pdbx_description
1 polymer ?
#
loop_
_entity_poly.entity_id
_entity_poly.type
_entity_poly.pdbx_seq_one_letter_code
_entity_poly.pdbx_strand_id
1 'polypeptide(L)'
;TYALMDYWRVLAEDPSGDKSMDDFALVMDRVPKLVFSRTLEQVDWHSAELAKQPLEEVVRVLKQQAGKNILVGSRSLIIQCMQLNLIDEFQLCIHPVIAGKGLPLFEDMNTRTKLELATTRTFGSGAVLLNYAPRSERTPHA
;
A
#
# COMPACT_ATOMS: atom_id res chain seq x y z
N THR A 1 -8.27 -4.39 -6.12
CA THR A 1 -8.13 -3.63 -4.85
C THR A 1 -9.15 -2.50 -4.77
N TYR A 2 -9.30 -1.65 -5.79
CA TYR A 2 -10.27 -0.54 -5.76
C TYR A 2 -11.68 -0.99 -5.38
N ALA A 3 -12.21 -2.01 -6.05
CA ALA A 3 -13.53 -2.57 -5.73
C ALA A 3 -13.66 -3.11 -4.29
N LEU A 4 -12.57 -3.61 -3.70
CA LEU A 4 -12.56 -4.05 -2.30
C LEU A 4 -12.55 -2.87 -1.32
N MET A 5 -12.06 -1.71 -1.75
CA MET A 5 -12.05 -0.50 -0.94
C MET A 5 -13.43 0.18 -0.88
N ASP A 6 -14.34 -0.17 -1.77
CA ASP A 6 -15.70 0.37 -1.82
C ASP A 6 -16.47 0.11 -0.50
N TYR A 7 -16.14 -0.96 0.20
CA TYR A 7 -16.64 -1.24 1.55
C TYR A 7 -16.46 -0.05 2.50
N TRP A 8 -15.31 0.61 2.45
CA TRP A 8 -15.03 1.76 3.32
C TRP A 8 -15.82 3.01 2.94
N ARG A 9 -16.11 3.18 1.65
CA ARG A 9 -16.97 4.26 1.17
C ARG A 9 -18.39 4.10 1.70
N VAL A 10 -18.94 2.89 1.56
CA VAL A 10 -20.28 2.56 2.07
C VAL A 10 -20.34 2.75 3.59
N LEU A 11 -19.32 2.28 4.32
CA LEU A 11 -19.27 2.41 5.78
C LEU A 11 -19.11 3.87 6.24
N ALA A 12 -18.49 4.74 5.45
CA ALA A 12 -18.41 6.17 5.76
C ALA A 12 -19.76 6.88 5.59
N GLU A 13 -20.62 6.39 4.68
CA GLU A 13 -21.97 6.91 4.46
C GLU A 13 -22.99 6.35 5.48
N ASP A 14 -22.84 5.07 5.86
CA ASP A 14 -23.72 4.36 6.79
C ASP A 14 -22.89 3.65 7.89
N PRO A 15 -22.58 4.34 8.99
CA PRO A 15 -21.73 3.85 10.07
C PRO A 15 -22.26 2.59 10.74
N SER A 16 -21.34 1.67 11.06
CA SER A 16 -21.63 0.39 11.72
C SER A 16 -21.95 0.51 13.22
N GLY A 17 -21.54 1.60 13.86
CA GLY A 17 -21.54 1.78 15.30
C GLY A 17 -20.27 1.28 16.00
N ASP A 18 -19.37 0.60 15.30
CA ASP A 18 -18.00 0.36 15.79
C ASP A 18 -17.14 1.59 15.52
N LYS A 19 -16.81 2.31 16.58
CA LYS A 19 -16.08 3.58 16.47
C LYS A 19 -14.77 3.44 15.71
N SER A 20 -14.03 2.36 15.89
CA SER A 20 -12.72 2.16 15.23
C SER A 20 -12.87 1.95 13.73
N MET A 21 -13.88 1.19 13.33
CA MET A 21 -14.21 0.94 11.93
C MET A 21 -14.72 2.20 11.25
N ASP A 22 -15.62 2.91 11.92
CA ASP A 22 -16.25 4.13 11.40
C ASP A 22 -15.22 5.27 11.26
N ASP A 23 -14.36 5.49 12.27
CA ASP A 23 -13.26 6.45 12.19
C ASP A 23 -12.31 6.13 11.04
N PHE A 24 -11.98 4.85 10.83
CA PHE A 24 -11.13 4.42 9.73
C PHE A 24 -11.80 4.63 8.37
N ALA A 25 -13.09 4.33 8.25
CA ALA A 25 -13.88 4.55 7.04
C ALA A 25 -13.87 6.04 6.64
N LEU A 26 -14.07 6.95 7.59
CA LEU A 26 -14.00 8.39 7.36
C LEU A 26 -12.62 8.86 6.89
N VAL A 27 -11.54 8.28 7.42
CA VAL A 27 -10.18 8.57 6.94
C VAL A 27 -10.01 8.07 5.51
N MET A 28 -10.44 6.82 5.25
CA MET A 28 -10.36 6.22 3.91
C MET A 28 -11.19 6.96 2.88
N ASP A 29 -12.33 7.53 3.28
CA ASP A 29 -13.16 8.31 2.38
C ASP A 29 -12.50 9.63 1.95
N ARG A 30 -11.77 10.28 2.85
CA ARG A 30 -11.15 11.61 2.62
C ARG A 30 -9.79 11.55 1.94
N VAL A 31 -9.01 10.46 2.17
CA VAL A 31 -7.65 10.36 1.62
C VAL A 31 -7.71 10.32 0.09
N PRO A 32 -6.98 11.21 -0.61
CA PRO A 32 -6.89 11.16 -2.06
C PRO A 32 -6.36 9.80 -2.53
N LYS A 33 -7.00 9.24 -3.53
CA LYS A 33 -6.68 7.92 -4.10
C LYS A 33 -6.36 8.03 -5.57
N LEU A 34 -5.26 7.43 -5.97
CA LEU A 34 -4.92 7.28 -7.38
C LEU A 34 -5.06 5.82 -7.78
N VAL A 35 -5.91 5.56 -8.75
CA VAL A 35 -6.30 4.22 -9.19
C VAL A 35 -5.61 3.91 -10.52
N PHE A 36 -4.84 2.83 -10.55
CA PHE A 36 -4.26 2.28 -11.77
C PHE A 36 -5.08 1.08 -12.21
N SER A 37 -5.71 1.18 -13.38
CA SER A 37 -6.54 0.11 -13.94
C SER A 37 -6.36 0.04 -15.45
N ARG A 38 -6.50 -1.18 -15.99
CA ARG A 38 -6.54 -1.44 -17.44
C ARG A 38 -7.95 -1.63 -17.96
N THR A 39 -8.93 -1.72 -17.06
CA THR A 39 -10.32 -2.08 -17.39
C THR A 39 -11.35 -1.06 -16.92
N LEU A 40 -11.01 -0.22 -15.94
CA LEU A 40 -11.91 0.84 -15.48
C LEU A 40 -11.75 2.06 -16.39
N GLU A 41 -12.86 2.59 -16.84
CA GLU A 41 -12.96 3.82 -17.63
C GLU A 41 -13.20 5.03 -16.73
N GLN A 42 -13.79 4.81 -15.56
CA GLN A 42 -14.09 5.85 -14.56
C GLN A 42 -14.05 5.28 -13.14
N VAL A 43 -13.99 6.17 -12.17
CA VAL A 43 -14.10 5.88 -10.74
C VAL A 43 -15.18 6.76 -10.13
N ASP A 44 -15.99 6.19 -9.23
CA ASP A 44 -17.18 6.86 -8.68
C ASP A 44 -16.92 7.50 -7.31
N TRP A 45 -15.78 7.21 -6.70
CA TRP A 45 -15.45 7.75 -5.38
C TRP A 45 -14.88 9.16 -5.52
N HIS A 46 -15.48 10.15 -4.85
CA HIS A 46 -15.14 11.57 -4.98
C HIS A 46 -13.66 11.89 -4.68
N SER A 47 -13.02 11.10 -3.83
CA SER A 47 -11.59 11.24 -3.48
C SER A 47 -10.66 10.35 -4.33
N ALA A 48 -11.19 9.69 -5.37
CA ALA A 48 -10.42 8.83 -6.25
C ALA A 48 -10.29 9.43 -7.65
N GLU A 49 -9.14 9.21 -8.27
CA GLU A 49 -8.84 9.61 -9.64
C GLU A 49 -8.20 8.44 -10.39
N LEU A 50 -8.58 8.27 -11.66
CA LEU A 50 -7.97 7.27 -12.53
C LEU A 50 -6.67 7.82 -13.12
N ALA A 51 -5.56 7.13 -12.87
CA ALA A 51 -4.27 7.51 -13.42
C ALA A 51 -4.26 7.38 -14.95
N LYS A 52 -3.80 8.42 -15.64
CA LYS A 52 -3.70 8.48 -17.10
C LYS A 52 -2.29 8.19 -17.61
N GLN A 53 -1.29 8.36 -16.76
CA GLN A 53 0.11 8.13 -17.07
C GLN A 53 0.61 6.80 -16.49
N PRO A 54 1.77 6.30 -16.95
CA PRO A 54 2.40 5.12 -16.40
C PRO A 54 2.72 5.26 -14.91
N LEU A 55 2.64 4.14 -14.17
CA LEU A 55 2.89 4.09 -12.72
C LEU A 55 4.22 4.77 -12.33
N GLU A 56 5.29 4.47 -13.05
CA GLU A 56 6.61 5.00 -12.74
C GLU A 56 6.65 6.53 -12.81
N GLU A 57 6.11 7.09 -13.86
CA GLU A 57 6.07 8.55 -14.08
C GLU A 57 5.28 9.24 -12.97
N VAL A 58 4.08 8.73 -12.71
CA VAL A 58 3.20 9.29 -11.67
C VAL A 58 3.85 9.24 -10.29
N VAL A 59 4.41 8.09 -9.89
CA VAL A 59 5.03 7.94 -8.57
C VAL A 59 6.26 8.83 -8.43
N ARG A 60 7.09 8.95 -9.47
CA ARG A 60 8.26 9.85 -9.44
C ARG A 60 7.86 11.31 -9.26
N VAL A 61 6.81 11.76 -9.96
CA VAL A 61 6.27 13.12 -9.81
C VAL A 61 5.70 13.33 -8.40
N LEU A 62 4.91 12.40 -7.90
CA LEU A 62 4.33 12.50 -6.55
C LEU A 62 5.42 12.56 -5.46
N LYS A 63 6.50 11.79 -5.61
CA LYS A 63 7.62 11.79 -4.65
C LYS A 63 8.40 13.10 -4.61
N GLN A 64 8.29 13.94 -5.63
CA GLN A 64 8.93 15.26 -5.69
C GLN A 64 8.05 16.37 -5.07
N GLN A 65 6.78 16.10 -4.84
CA GLN A 65 5.85 17.06 -4.26
C GLN A 65 6.03 17.15 -2.74
N ALA A 66 5.84 18.35 -2.20
CA ALA A 66 5.73 18.50 -0.75
C ALA A 66 4.45 17.81 -0.25
N GLY A 67 4.58 16.98 0.77
CA GLY A 67 3.43 16.23 1.29
C GLY A 67 3.80 15.21 2.35
N LYS A 68 2.89 14.27 2.59
CA LYS A 68 3.07 13.13 3.49
C LYS A 68 3.42 11.89 2.68
N ASN A 69 3.51 10.75 3.36
CA ASN A 69 3.81 9.46 2.75
C ASN A 69 2.73 9.03 1.74
N ILE A 70 3.17 8.36 0.68
CA ILE A 70 2.31 7.71 -0.29
C ILE A 70 2.16 6.24 0.12
N LEU A 71 0.92 5.83 0.39
CA LEU A 71 0.62 4.43 0.74
C LEU A 71 0.26 3.64 -0.51
N VAL A 72 0.93 2.52 -0.72
CA VAL A 72 0.60 1.57 -1.80
C VAL A 72 -0.04 0.32 -1.19
N GLY A 73 -1.35 0.17 -1.35
CA GLY A 73 -2.14 -0.92 -0.77
C GLY A 73 -2.51 -2.04 -1.75
N SER A 74 -2.09 -1.96 -3.00
CA SER A 74 -2.37 -2.99 -4.01
C SER A 74 -1.15 -3.89 -4.24
N ARG A 75 -1.32 -5.21 -4.06
CA ARG A 75 -0.25 -6.19 -4.27
C ARG A 75 0.44 -6.04 -5.63
N SER A 76 -0.33 -5.92 -6.72
CA SER A 76 0.23 -5.76 -8.06
C SER A 76 1.02 -4.46 -8.23
N LEU A 77 0.58 -3.37 -7.58
CA LEU A 77 1.32 -2.11 -7.59
C LEU A 77 2.56 -2.16 -6.69
N ILE A 78 2.48 -2.85 -5.55
CA ILE A 78 3.65 -3.07 -4.68
C ILE A 78 4.76 -3.78 -5.47
N ILE A 79 4.44 -4.88 -6.17
CA ILE A 79 5.40 -5.64 -6.98
C ILE A 79 6.01 -4.75 -8.07
N GLN A 80 5.20 -4.00 -8.82
CA GLN A 80 5.68 -3.09 -9.86
C GLN A 80 6.56 -1.98 -9.29
N CYS A 81 6.14 -1.35 -8.19
CA CYS A 81 6.94 -0.32 -7.52
C CYS A 81 8.27 -0.88 -6.98
N MET A 82 8.30 -2.13 -6.50
CA MET A 82 9.55 -2.80 -6.12
C MET A 82 10.49 -3.00 -7.31
N GLN A 83 9.98 -3.50 -8.43
CA GLN A 83 10.76 -3.71 -9.66
C GLN A 83 11.34 -2.40 -10.20
N LEU A 84 10.66 -1.28 -9.97
CA LEU A 84 11.06 0.07 -10.37
C LEU A 84 11.90 0.81 -9.30
N ASN A 85 12.20 0.17 -8.16
CA ASN A 85 12.90 0.76 -7.02
C ASN A 85 12.23 2.06 -6.50
N LEU A 86 10.90 2.06 -6.43
CA LEU A 86 10.09 3.20 -6.00
C LEU A 86 9.61 3.08 -4.54
N ILE A 87 9.83 1.95 -3.87
CA ILE A 87 9.45 1.72 -2.47
C ILE A 87 10.58 2.18 -1.55
N ASP A 88 10.26 3.04 -0.59
CA ASP A 88 11.20 3.51 0.42
C ASP A 88 11.07 2.73 1.74
N GLU A 89 9.87 2.26 2.05
CA GLU A 89 9.57 1.52 3.28
C GLU A 89 8.50 0.46 3.05
N PHE A 90 8.68 -0.71 3.65
CA PHE A 90 7.67 -1.78 3.72
C PHE A 90 7.12 -1.86 5.14
N GLN A 91 5.81 -1.80 5.25
CA GLN A 91 5.07 -2.04 6.49
C GLN A 91 4.36 -3.38 6.40
N LEU A 92 4.91 -4.40 7.05
CA LEU A 92 4.36 -5.74 7.05
C LEU A 92 3.73 -6.04 8.40
N CYS A 93 2.41 -6.21 8.43
CA CYS A 93 1.68 -6.62 9.64
C CYS A 93 1.49 -8.13 9.62
N ILE A 94 2.15 -8.82 10.54
CA ILE A 94 2.05 -10.27 10.73
C ILE A 94 1.02 -10.55 11.81
N HIS A 95 -0.07 -11.21 11.43
CA HIS A 95 -1.11 -11.64 12.35
C HIS A 95 -0.81 -13.03 12.91
N PRO A 96 -1.16 -13.33 14.18
CA PRO A 96 -0.94 -14.64 14.81
C PRO A 96 -1.96 -15.66 14.33
N VAL A 97 -2.03 -15.91 13.02
CA VAL A 97 -2.99 -16.79 12.36
C VAL A 97 -2.27 -17.65 11.32
N ILE A 98 -2.54 -18.94 11.33
CA ILE A 98 -2.11 -19.88 10.29
C ILE A 98 -3.22 -19.97 9.24
N ALA A 99 -3.04 -19.30 8.11
CA ALA A 99 -4.07 -19.23 7.06
C ALA A 99 -4.14 -20.52 6.20
N GLY A 100 -3.11 -21.35 6.20
CA GLY A 100 -3.02 -22.59 5.43
C GLY A 100 -2.85 -22.38 3.92
N LYS A 101 -3.65 -21.52 3.30
CA LYS A 101 -3.59 -21.15 1.88
C LYS A 101 -3.80 -19.66 1.71
N GLY A 102 -3.29 -19.08 0.62
CA GLY A 102 -3.47 -17.65 0.32
C GLY A 102 -2.66 -17.23 -0.90
N LEU A 103 -2.85 -15.96 -1.28
CA LEU A 103 -2.01 -15.35 -2.30
C LEU A 103 -0.68 -14.91 -1.68
N PRO A 104 0.47 -15.29 -2.25
CA PRO A 104 1.76 -14.81 -1.77
C PRO A 104 1.83 -13.29 -1.94
N LEU A 105 2.38 -12.59 -0.96
CA LEU A 105 2.57 -11.14 -1.05
C LEU A 105 3.55 -10.79 -2.18
N PHE A 106 4.65 -11.54 -2.26
CA PHE A 106 5.69 -11.40 -3.27
C PHE A 106 5.72 -12.65 -4.14
N GLU A 107 5.54 -12.46 -5.44
CA GLU A 107 5.68 -13.52 -6.44
C GLU A 107 6.28 -12.91 -7.71
N ASP A 108 6.86 -13.74 -8.58
CA ASP A 108 7.43 -13.35 -9.87
C ASP A 108 8.49 -12.23 -9.76
N MET A 109 9.22 -12.21 -8.65
CA MET A 109 10.32 -11.29 -8.43
C MET A 109 11.58 -11.81 -9.12
N ASN A 110 12.04 -11.11 -10.15
CA ASN A 110 13.23 -11.49 -10.91
C ASN A 110 14.54 -11.27 -10.15
N THR A 111 14.52 -10.50 -9.08
CA THR A 111 15.69 -10.13 -8.30
C THR A 111 15.45 -10.29 -6.80
N ARG A 112 16.50 -10.66 -6.08
CA ARG A 112 16.49 -10.72 -4.63
C ARG A 112 16.63 -9.30 -4.06
N THR A 113 15.64 -8.85 -3.30
CA THR A 113 15.72 -7.56 -2.59
C THR A 113 16.10 -7.81 -1.13
N LYS A 114 17.20 -7.22 -0.68
CA LYS A 114 17.59 -7.23 0.74
C LYS A 114 16.88 -6.09 1.46
N LEU A 115 16.29 -6.41 2.61
CA LEU A 115 15.61 -5.45 3.45
C LEU A 115 16.38 -5.30 4.77
N GLU A 116 16.39 -4.10 5.32
CA GLU A 116 16.92 -3.78 6.64
C GLU A 116 15.77 -3.43 7.57
N LEU A 117 15.71 -4.10 8.72
CA LEU A 117 14.66 -3.85 9.70
C LEU A 117 14.92 -2.50 10.38
N ALA A 118 13.99 -1.56 10.21
CA ALA A 118 14.05 -0.23 10.82
C ALA A 118 13.38 -0.23 12.20
N THR A 119 12.13 -0.70 12.29
CA THR A 119 11.38 -0.74 13.55
C THR A 119 10.44 -1.93 13.62
N THR A 120 10.06 -2.29 14.86
CA THR A 120 9.03 -3.28 15.14
C THR A 120 8.02 -2.72 16.14
N ARG A 121 6.77 -3.13 16.02
CA ARG A 121 5.73 -2.82 17.01
C ARG A 121 4.83 -4.05 17.21
N THR A 122 4.66 -4.46 18.45
CA THR A 122 3.70 -5.50 18.83
C THR A 122 2.41 -4.86 19.33
N PHE A 123 1.28 -5.37 18.88
CA PHE A 123 -0.04 -4.95 19.31
C PHE A 123 -0.61 -5.93 20.37
N GLY A 124 -1.54 -5.46 21.19
CA GLY A 124 -2.18 -6.29 22.21
C GLY A 124 -2.93 -7.51 21.67
N SER A 125 -3.31 -7.51 20.39
CA SER A 125 -3.87 -8.66 19.69
C SER A 125 -2.85 -9.75 19.32
N GLY A 126 -1.55 -9.53 19.59
CA GLY A 126 -0.45 -10.40 19.19
C GLY A 126 0.04 -10.17 17.74
N ALA A 127 -0.57 -9.25 17.01
CA ALA A 127 -0.05 -8.85 15.69
C ALA A 127 1.27 -8.09 15.85
N VAL A 128 2.17 -8.25 14.88
CA VAL A 128 3.48 -7.58 14.85
C VAL A 128 3.62 -6.78 13.56
N LEU A 129 3.85 -5.48 13.69
CA LEU A 129 4.18 -4.61 12.56
C LEU A 129 5.70 -4.54 12.42
N LEU A 130 6.19 -4.88 11.24
CA LEU A 130 7.60 -4.82 10.85
C LEU A 130 7.77 -3.73 9.80
N ASN A 131 8.61 -2.75 10.09
CA ASN A 131 8.98 -1.71 9.13
C ASN A 131 10.38 -2.02 8.59
N TYR A 132 10.50 -2.20 7.28
CA TYR A 132 11.73 -2.47 6.57
C TYR A 132 12.03 -1.37 5.55
N ALA A 133 13.30 -1.00 5.43
CA ALA A 133 13.80 -0.21 4.31
C ALA A 133 14.50 -1.13 3.30
N PRO A 134 14.37 -0.89 1.99
CA PRO A 134 15.21 -1.56 1.01
C PRO A 134 16.68 -1.20 1.25
N ARG A 135 17.54 -2.20 1.33
CA ARG A 135 18.98 -1.97 1.45
C ARG A 135 19.53 -1.58 0.07
N SER A 136 19.97 -0.33 -0.08
CA SER A 136 20.71 0.05 -1.27
C SER A 136 22.01 -0.77 -1.32
N GLU A 137 22.24 -1.51 -2.41
CA GLU A 137 23.55 -2.07 -2.65
C GLU A 137 24.51 -0.89 -2.89
N ARG A 138 25.20 -0.46 -1.83
CA ARG A 138 26.40 0.35 -2.02
C ARG A 138 27.38 -0.54 -2.75
N THR A 139 27.62 -0.29 -4.02
CA THR A 139 28.76 -0.84 -4.74
C THR A 139 30.00 -0.43 -3.94
N PRO A 140 30.82 -1.38 -3.43
CA PRO A 140 32.09 -0.98 -2.84
C PRO A 140 32.89 -0.31 -3.95
N HIS A 141 33.22 0.94 -3.77
CA HIS A 141 34.26 1.55 -4.58
C HIS A 141 35.56 0.79 -4.27
N ALA A 142 36.02 0.02 -5.27
CA ALA A 142 37.37 -0.52 -5.29
C ALA A 142 38.40 0.59 -5.40
#